data_e6c5d149d07ebe12ad49d8e5ff1b5501
#
_entry.id   e6c5d149d07ebe12ad49d8e5ff1b5501
#
_cell.length_a   1.000
_cell.length_b   1.000
_cell.length_c   1.000
_cell.angle_alpha   90.00
_cell.angle_beta   90.00
_cell.angle_gamma   90.00
#
_symmetry.space_group_name_H-M   'P 1'
#
loop_
_entity.id
_entity.type
_entity.pdbx_description
1 polymer ?
#
loop_
_entity_poly.entity_id
_entity_poly.type
_entity_poly.pdbx_seq_one_letter_code
_entity_poly.pdbx_strand_id
1 'polypeptide(L)' 'MKKIVIKDSKGIEVEVDINEFAHHIEKYHHSGVSIHDERGHYFTVDDNFREMVDNIIKNK' A
#
# COMPACT_ATOMS: atom_id res chain seq x y z
N MET A 1 -14.42 5.82 -6.33
CA MET A 1 -13.42 5.71 -5.28
C MET A 1 -13.56 4.38 -4.56
N LYS A 2 -12.51 3.59 -4.53
CA LYS A 2 -12.59 2.26 -3.91
C LYS A 2 -11.70 2.18 -2.69
N LYS A 3 -12.30 1.87 -1.56
CA LYS A 3 -11.55 1.72 -0.31
C LYS A 3 -11.43 0.26 0.08
N ILE A 4 -10.24 -0.10 0.53
CA ILE A 4 -9.97 -1.45 1.03
C ILE A 4 -9.23 -1.35 2.35
N VAL A 5 -9.21 -2.46 3.07
CA VAL A 5 -8.50 -2.53 4.34
C VAL A 5 -7.22 -3.33 4.14
N ILE A 6 -6.09 -2.76 4.54
CA ILE A 6 -4.81 -3.45 4.53
C ILE A 6 -4.18 -3.30 5.91
N LYS A 7 -3.21 -4.17 6.23
CA LYS A 7 -2.55 -4.11 7.52
C LYS A 7 -1.24 -3.34 7.41
N ASP A 8 -0.99 -2.49 8.40
CA ASP A 8 0.27 -1.75 8.47
C ASP A 8 1.38 -2.65 9.03
N SER A 9 2.56 -2.07 9.26
CA SER A 9 3.72 -2.81 9.75
C SER A 9 3.50 -3.42 11.14
N LYS A 10 2.54 -2.91 11.89
CA LYS A 10 2.20 -3.43 13.22
C LYS A 10 1.05 -4.41 13.19
N GLY A 11 0.49 -4.69 12.01
CA GLY A 11 -0.66 -5.57 11.87
C GLY A 11 -2.00 -4.89 12.13
N ILE A 12 -2.02 -3.57 12.23
CA ILE A 12 -3.25 -2.81 12.46
C ILE A 12 -3.95 -2.57 11.13
N GLU A 13 -5.25 -2.81 11.09
CA GLU A 13 -6.02 -2.62 9.85
C GLU A 13 -6.23 -1.14 9.57
N VAL A 14 -5.97 -0.75 8.33
CA VAL A 14 -6.08 0.63 7.87
C VAL A 14 -6.88 0.65 6.59
N GLU A 15 -7.89 1.51 6.54
CA GLU A 15 -8.68 1.69 5.33
C GLU A 15 -7.99 2.70 4.41
N VAL A 16 -7.78 2.35 3.17
CA VAL A 16 -7.12 3.22 2.20
C VAL A 16 -7.91 3.24 0.89
N ASP A 17 -7.79 4.36 0.17
CA ASP A 17 -8.27 4.44 -1.21
C ASP A 17 -7.22 3.74 -2.06
N ILE A 18 -7.56 2.56 -2.56
CA ILE A 18 -6.55 1.71 -3.20
C ILE A 18 -5.95 2.33 -4.45
N ASN A 19 -6.73 3.10 -5.21
CA ASN A 19 -6.20 3.71 -6.43
C ASN A 19 -5.17 4.81 -6.10
N GLU A 20 -5.49 5.65 -5.13
CA GLU A 20 -4.56 6.69 -4.69
C GLU A 20 -3.34 6.10 -4.01
N PHE A 21 -3.56 5.08 -3.18
CA PHE A 21 -2.48 4.42 -2.47
C PHE A 21 -1.50 3.77 -3.45
N ALA A 22 -2.03 3.04 -4.43
CA ALA A 22 -1.20 2.38 -5.44
C ALA A 22 -0.43 3.40 -6.28
N HIS A 23 -1.08 4.51 -6.63
CA HIS A 23 -0.43 5.57 -7.39
C HIS A 23 0.76 6.15 -6.63
N HIS A 24 0.59 6.39 -5.33
CA HIS A 24 1.67 6.89 -4.49
C HIS A 24 2.82 5.90 -4.39
N ILE A 25 2.50 4.62 -4.20
CA ILE A 25 3.51 3.57 -4.12
C ILE A 25 4.30 3.50 -5.41
N GLU A 26 3.62 3.54 -6.54
CA GLU A 26 4.29 3.50 -7.84
C GLU A 26 5.18 4.71 -8.07
N LYS A 27 4.73 5.88 -7.65
CA LYS A 27 5.47 7.12 -7.89
C LYS A 27 6.68 7.29 -6.98
N TYR A 28 6.54 6.96 -5.70
CA TYR A 28 7.57 7.26 -4.70
C TYR A 28 8.24 6.02 -4.10
N HIS A 29 7.67 4.84 -4.29
CA HIS A 29 8.17 3.60 -3.68
C HIS A 29 8.23 2.48 -4.70
N HIS A 30 8.60 2.80 -5.93
CA HIS A 30 8.52 1.84 -7.03
C HIS A 30 9.65 0.80 -7.03
N SER A 31 10.70 1.00 -6.27
CA SER A 31 11.80 0.04 -6.23
C SER A 31 12.46 0.03 -4.85
N GLY A 32 13.13 -1.07 -4.54
CA GLY A 32 13.85 -1.20 -3.27
C GLY A 32 12.90 -1.37 -2.09
N VAL A 33 13.43 -1.13 -0.90
CA VAL A 33 12.66 -1.20 0.34
C VAL A 33 12.57 0.20 0.93
N SER A 34 11.35 0.63 1.23
CA SER A 34 11.13 1.95 1.82
C SER A 34 9.94 1.89 2.78
N ILE A 35 9.75 2.96 3.53
CA ILE A 35 8.64 3.05 4.48
C ILE A 35 7.67 4.12 3.98
N HIS A 36 6.40 3.75 3.89
CA HIS A 36 5.33 4.69 3.55
C HIS A 36 4.54 5.02 4.81
N ASP A 37 4.38 6.31 5.07
CA ASP A 37 3.59 6.80 6.20
C ASP A 37 2.20 7.20 5.70
N GLU A 38 1.17 6.62 6.30
CA GLU A 38 -0.21 6.92 5.97
C GLU A 38 -0.98 7.18 7.25
N ARG A 39 -1.26 8.45 7.55
CA ARG A 39 -2.03 8.86 8.73
C ARG A 39 -1.47 8.28 10.04
N GLY A 40 -0.15 8.28 10.18
CA GLY A 40 0.50 7.75 11.36
C GLY A 40 0.71 6.24 11.35
N HIS A 41 0.32 5.56 10.28
CA HIS A 41 0.57 4.14 10.10
C HIS A 41 1.72 3.96 9.12
N TYR A 42 2.58 2.99 9.39
CA TYR A 42 3.74 2.75 8.55
C TYR A 42 3.61 1.44 7.81
N PHE A 43 3.94 1.48 6.53
CA PHE A 43 3.93 0.29 5.67
C PHE A 43 5.33 0.08 5.13
N THR A 44 5.86 -1.12 5.32
CA THR A 44 7.13 -1.48 4.70
C THR A 44 6.84 -1.85 3.24
N VAL A 45 7.35 -1.06 2.32
CA VAL A 45 7.11 -1.27 0.89
C VAL A 45 8.32 -1.97 0.29
N ASP A 46 8.12 -3.22 -0.10
CA ASP A 46 9.11 -4.04 -0.76
C ASP A 46 8.45 -4.70 -1.97
N ASP A 47 9.16 -5.62 -2.62
CA ASP A 47 8.63 -6.29 -3.81
C ASP A 47 7.33 -7.05 -3.50
N ASN A 48 7.27 -7.72 -2.35
CA ASN A 48 6.08 -8.47 -1.96
C ASN A 48 4.90 -7.54 -1.72
N PHE A 49 5.15 -6.41 -1.08
CA PHE A 49 4.10 -5.44 -0.81
C PHE A 49 3.55 -4.85 -2.11
N ARG A 50 4.45 -4.48 -3.02
CA ARG A 50 4.04 -3.92 -4.32
C ARG A 50 3.23 -4.93 -5.12
N GLU A 51 3.62 -6.20 -5.07
CA GLU A 51 2.88 -7.26 -5.76
C GLU A 51 1.48 -7.43 -5.15
N MET A 52 1.37 -7.37 -3.83
CA MET A 52 0.08 -7.45 -3.15
C MET A 52 -0.84 -6.33 -3.60
N VAL A 53 -0.36 -5.09 -3.62
CA VAL A 53 -1.15 -3.94 -4.03
C VAL A 53 -1.59 -4.09 -5.48
N ASP A 54 -0.68 -4.53 -6.33
CA ASP A 54 -0.95 -4.73 -7.75
C ASP A 54 -2.05 -5.78 -7.96
N ASN A 55 -2.00 -6.87 -7.21
CA ASN A 55 -2.99 -7.93 -7.29
C ASN A 55 -4.37 -7.45 -6.84
N ILE A 56 -4.42 -6.62 -5.81
CA ILE A 56 -5.68 -6.06 -5.34
C ILE A 56 -6.34 -5.23 -6.44
N ILE A 57 -5.54 -4.41 -7.14
CA ILE A 57 -6.06 -3.57 -8.22
C ILE A 57 -6.56 -4.43 -9.38
N LYS A 58 -5.83 -5.47 -9.73
CA LYS A 58 -6.19 -6.33 -10.85
C LYS A 58 -7.42 -7.17 -10.61
N ASN A 59 -7.71 -7.45 -9.35
CA ASN A 59 -8.80 -8.37 -8.98
C ASN A 59 -10.05 -7.66 -8.47
N LYS A 60 -10.16 -6.38 -8.67
CA LYS A 60 -11.34 -5.68 -8.22
C LYS A 60 -12.52 -5.80 -9.21
#